data_cb494dee396f7af64d1eaa1402fe464b
#
_entry.id   cb494dee396f7af64d1eaa1402fe464b
#
_cell.length_a   1.000
_cell.length_b   1.000
_cell.length_c   1.000
_cell.angle_alpha   90.00
_cell.angle_beta   90.00
_cell.angle_gamma   90.00
#
_symmetry.space_group_name_H-M   'P 1'
#
loop_
_entity.id
_entity.type
_entity.pdbx_description
1 polymer ?
#
loop_
_entity_poly.entity_id
_entity_poly.type
_entity_poly.pdbx_seq_one_letter_code
_entity_poly.pdbx_strand_id
1 'polypeptide(L)'
;TVAEPRVLDLCAGSGCIGLALAKNAPESHVVLGELDEGALRICRQNIRRNQLSARVTSLRIDAREKPSRQLGEFDCIVSNPPYIPTADIEALDPSVRDHEPHLALDGGADGLDFYRVIADKWRDALLPNGLMAFEVGIGQADEVLRIMRANGFGDIQIVKDLHGIPRVVYGRLCKEI
;
A
#
# COMPACT_ATOMS: atom_id res chain seq x y z
N THR A 1 -14.03 -12.63 -11.71
CA THR A 1 -13.90 -11.15 -11.85
C THR A 1 -14.95 -10.52 -10.95
N VAL A 2 -14.55 -9.65 -10.05
CA VAL A 2 -15.47 -8.84 -9.22
C VAL A 2 -16.02 -7.73 -10.14
N ALA A 3 -17.33 -7.50 -10.11
CA ALA A 3 -17.98 -6.56 -11.02
C ALA A 3 -17.57 -5.11 -10.75
N GLU A 4 -17.49 -4.71 -9.46
CA GLU A 4 -17.11 -3.36 -9.02
C GLU A 4 -16.13 -3.47 -7.84
N PRO A 5 -14.82 -3.78 -8.10
CA PRO A 5 -13.88 -4.04 -7.03
C PRO A 5 -13.60 -2.77 -6.22
N ARG A 6 -13.59 -2.92 -4.90
CA ARG A 6 -13.16 -1.89 -3.97
C ARG A 6 -11.69 -2.06 -3.65
N VAL A 7 -10.91 -1.02 -3.88
CA VAL A 7 -9.46 -1.01 -3.68
C VAL A 7 -9.07 0.03 -2.65
N LEU A 8 -8.18 -0.32 -1.74
CA LEU A 8 -7.53 0.63 -0.83
C LEU A 8 -6.05 0.73 -1.20
N ASP A 9 -5.57 1.94 -1.41
CA ASP A 9 -4.15 2.28 -1.54
C ASP A 9 -3.70 2.92 -0.23
N LEU A 10 -2.94 2.18 0.59
CA LEU A 10 -2.41 2.64 1.89
C LEU A 10 -1.02 3.24 1.71
N CYS A 11 -0.74 4.32 2.45
CA CYS A 11 0.46 5.14 2.27
C CYS A 11 0.51 5.68 0.83
N ALA A 12 -0.63 6.22 0.38
CA ALA A 12 -0.87 6.54 -1.03
C ALA A 12 0.02 7.67 -1.57
N GLY A 13 0.64 8.48 -0.71
CA GLY A 13 1.47 9.61 -1.10
C GLY A 13 0.71 10.58 -2.00
N SER A 14 1.13 10.71 -3.24
CA SER A 14 0.45 11.53 -4.26
C SER A 14 -0.76 10.83 -4.92
N GLY A 15 -1.00 9.55 -4.58
CA GLY A 15 -2.06 8.71 -5.13
C GLY A 15 -1.70 7.99 -6.43
N CYS A 16 -0.43 7.89 -6.79
CA CYS A 16 -0.01 7.36 -8.09
C CYS A 16 -0.52 5.93 -8.35
N ILE A 17 -0.41 5.03 -7.36
CA ILE A 17 -0.80 3.63 -7.52
C ILE A 17 -2.32 3.53 -7.64
N GLY A 18 -3.07 4.07 -6.68
CA GLY A 18 -4.53 3.99 -6.69
C GLY A 18 -5.18 4.68 -7.89
N LEU A 19 -4.64 5.80 -8.35
CA LEU A 19 -5.11 6.48 -9.55
C LEU A 19 -4.83 5.66 -10.82
N ALA A 20 -3.66 5.02 -10.90
CA ALA A 20 -3.34 4.12 -12.02
C ALA A 20 -4.28 2.91 -12.03
N LEU A 21 -4.57 2.32 -10.86
CA LEU A 21 -5.55 1.24 -10.72
C LEU A 21 -6.94 1.69 -11.18
N ALA A 22 -7.44 2.82 -10.69
CA ALA A 22 -8.74 3.35 -11.08
C ALA A 22 -8.85 3.62 -12.59
N LYS A 23 -7.75 4.02 -13.23
CA LYS A 23 -7.73 4.31 -14.66
C LYS A 23 -7.73 3.04 -15.51
N ASN A 24 -7.02 2.01 -15.07
CA ASN A 24 -6.90 0.74 -15.80
C ASN A 24 -8.02 -0.27 -15.47
N ALA A 25 -8.74 -0.07 -14.35
CA ALA A 25 -9.92 -0.84 -13.97
C ALA A 25 -11.13 0.10 -13.83
N PRO A 26 -11.85 0.41 -14.93
CA PRO A 26 -12.87 1.45 -14.97
C PRO A 26 -14.04 1.24 -13.99
N GLU A 27 -14.32 0.00 -13.62
CA GLU A 27 -15.40 -0.36 -12.69
C GLU A 27 -14.95 -0.31 -11.21
N SER A 28 -13.68 -0.03 -10.93
CA SER A 28 -13.17 -0.04 -9.55
C SER A 28 -13.53 1.24 -8.80
N HIS A 29 -13.76 1.09 -7.49
CA HIS A 29 -13.84 2.18 -6.52
C HIS A 29 -12.58 2.18 -5.64
N VAL A 30 -11.84 3.30 -5.63
CA VAL A 30 -10.54 3.38 -4.96
C VAL A 30 -10.58 4.36 -3.80
N VAL A 31 -10.07 3.95 -2.65
CA VAL A 31 -9.77 4.81 -1.50
C VAL A 31 -8.26 5.01 -1.43
N LEU A 32 -7.81 6.27 -1.41
CA LEU A 32 -6.42 6.66 -1.17
C LEU A 32 -6.27 7.00 0.30
N GLY A 33 -5.64 6.12 1.07
CA GLY A 33 -5.37 6.29 2.50
C GLY A 33 -3.97 6.88 2.72
N GLU A 34 -3.90 8.09 3.26
CA GLU A 34 -2.65 8.81 3.48
C GLU A 34 -2.70 9.55 4.81
N LEU A 35 -1.60 9.59 5.54
CA LEU A 35 -1.51 10.26 6.84
C LEU A 35 -1.16 11.75 6.70
N ASP A 36 -0.25 12.09 5.77
CA ASP A 36 0.22 13.46 5.57
C ASP A 36 -0.80 14.34 4.85
N GLU A 37 -1.15 15.46 5.46
CA GLU A 37 -2.11 16.41 4.90
C GLU A 37 -1.60 17.10 3.63
N GLY A 38 -0.28 17.24 3.47
CA GLY A 38 0.33 17.77 2.26
C GLY A 38 0.12 16.83 1.09
N ALA A 39 0.43 15.54 1.28
CA ALA A 39 0.22 14.49 0.30
C ALA A 39 -1.27 14.33 -0.03
N LEU A 40 -2.17 14.39 0.97
CA LEU A 40 -3.63 14.37 0.74
C LEU A 40 -4.13 15.52 -0.15
N ARG A 41 -3.55 16.71 -0.01
CA ARG A 41 -3.88 17.82 -0.92
C ARG A 41 -3.48 17.52 -2.36
N ILE A 42 -2.31 16.89 -2.54
CA ILE A 42 -1.84 16.45 -3.86
C ILE A 42 -2.74 15.33 -4.41
N CYS A 43 -3.11 14.34 -3.59
CA CYS A 43 -4.09 13.32 -3.96
C CYS A 43 -5.36 13.95 -4.53
N ARG A 44 -5.97 14.89 -3.80
CA ARG A 44 -7.22 15.57 -4.22
C ARG A 44 -7.05 16.34 -5.54
N GLN A 45 -5.89 16.96 -5.77
CA GLN A 45 -5.58 17.61 -7.04
C GLN A 45 -5.46 16.58 -8.18
N ASN A 46 -4.75 15.49 -7.94
CA ASN A 46 -4.52 14.44 -8.93
C ASN A 46 -5.82 13.69 -9.29
N ILE A 47 -6.70 13.42 -8.31
CA ILE A 47 -8.05 12.87 -8.54
C ILE A 47 -8.82 13.76 -9.54
N ARG A 48 -8.84 15.07 -9.30
CA ARG A 48 -9.55 16.02 -10.18
C ARG A 48 -8.92 16.11 -11.58
N ARG A 49 -7.58 16.22 -11.66
CA ARG A 49 -6.84 16.28 -12.92
C ARG A 49 -7.09 15.06 -13.81
N ASN A 50 -7.23 13.88 -13.19
CA ASN A 50 -7.50 12.64 -13.89
C ASN A 50 -9.00 12.37 -14.13
N GLN A 51 -9.91 13.26 -13.69
CA GLN A 51 -11.37 13.13 -13.80
C GLN A 51 -11.92 11.86 -13.13
N LEU A 52 -11.32 11.48 -11.99
CA LEU A 52 -11.66 10.26 -11.25
C LEU A 52 -12.54 10.52 -10.01
N SER A 53 -13.04 11.74 -9.81
CA SER A 53 -13.78 12.13 -8.60
C SER A 53 -15.05 11.31 -8.32
N ALA A 54 -15.62 10.66 -9.33
CA ALA A 54 -16.78 9.79 -9.14
C ALA A 54 -16.45 8.44 -8.49
N ARG A 55 -15.19 7.99 -8.56
CA ARG A 55 -14.77 6.64 -8.18
C ARG A 55 -13.56 6.60 -7.24
N VAL A 56 -12.88 7.70 -7.05
CA VAL A 56 -11.70 7.79 -6.20
C VAL A 56 -11.92 8.80 -5.09
N THR A 57 -11.69 8.37 -3.85
CA THR A 57 -11.78 9.20 -2.65
C THR A 57 -10.44 9.17 -1.90
N SER A 58 -10.03 10.29 -1.31
CA SER A 58 -8.87 10.33 -0.43
C SER A 58 -9.30 10.54 1.02
N LEU A 59 -8.73 9.77 1.93
CA LEU A 59 -9.01 9.80 3.36
C LEU A 59 -7.72 9.91 4.15
N ARG A 60 -7.79 10.62 5.29
CA ARG A 60 -6.68 10.62 6.25
C ARG A 60 -6.70 9.30 7.01
N ILE A 61 -5.67 8.48 6.81
CA ILE A 61 -5.53 7.15 7.42
C ILE A 61 -4.08 6.98 7.90
N ASP A 62 -3.92 6.60 9.17
CA ASP A 62 -2.64 6.06 9.65
C ASP A 62 -2.64 4.54 9.41
N ALA A 63 -1.76 4.08 8.55
CA ALA A 63 -1.63 2.64 8.23
C ALA A 63 -1.21 1.79 9.43
N ARG A 64 -0.67 2.39 10.50
CA ARG A 64 -0.29 1.71 11.74
C ARG A 64 -1.47 1.46 12.68
N GLU A 65 -2.60 2.13 12.44
CA GLU A 65 -3.83 1.94 13.21
C GLU A 65 -4.72 0.85 12.62
N LYS A 66 -5.65 0.33 13.41
CA LYS A 66 -6.66 -0.60 12.90
C LYS A 66 -7.63 0.11 11.96
N PRO A 67 -8.09 -0.56 10.89
CA PRO A 67 -9.09 0.00 10.01
C PRO A 67 -10.38 0.33 10.77
N SER A 68 -10.96 1.50 10.49
CA SER A 68 -12.29 1.83 10.97
C SER A 68 -13.32 0.93 10.28
N ARG A 69 -14.28 0.40 11.04
CA ARG A 69 -15.39 -0.38 10.48
C ARG A 69 -16.21 0.40 9.45
N GLN A 70 -16.20 1.72 9.51
CA GLN A 70 -16.92 2.57 8.55
C GLN A 70 -16.30 2.56 7.15
N LEU A 71 -15.04 2.13 7.01
CA LEU A 71 -14.39 1.96 5.71
C LEU A 71 -15.01 0.80 4.90
N GLY A 72 -15.63 -0.17 5.59
CA GLY A 72 -16.08 -1.42 4.97
C GLY A 72 -14.92 -2.32 4.57
N GLU A 73 -15.20 -3.33 3.78
CA GLU A 73 -14.20 -4.29 3.31
C GLU A 73 -13.79 -4.00 1.87
N PHE A 74 -12.60 -4.51 1.50
CA PHE A 74 -11.96 -4.30 0.20
C PHE A 74 -11.65 -5.63 -0.49
N ASP A 75 -11.74 -5.63 -1.81
CA ASP A 75 -11.27 -6.74 -2.65
C ASP A 75 -9.75 -6.76 -2.77
N CYS A 76 -9.14 -5.56 -2.66
CA CYS A 76 -7.71 -5.41 -2.79
C CYS A 76 -7.19 -4.28 -1.89
N ILE A 77 -6.08 -4.53 -1.20
CA ILE A 77 -5.29 -3.52 -0.51
C ILE A 77 -3.91 -3.51 -1.13
N VAL A 78 -3.48 -2.34 -1.61
CA VAL A 78 -2.12 -2.12 -2.10
C VAL A 78 -1.41 -1.12 -1.19
N SER A 79 -0.11 -1.22 -1.06
CA SER A 79 0.69 -0.24 -0.33
C SER A 79 2.11 -0.17 -0.85
N ASN A 80 2.63 1.04 -0.96
CA ASN A 80 4.06 1.33 -1.01
C ASN A 80 4.42 2.06 0.30
N PRO A 81 4.60 1.32 1.41
CA PRO A 81 4.83 1.92 2.71
C PRO A 81 6.30 2.36 2.86
N PRO A 82 6.62 3.20 3.85
CA PRO A 82 8.00 3.46 4.22
C PRO A 82 8.74 2.14 4.56
N TYR A 83 9.91 1.94 3.96
CA TYR A 83 10.64 0.67 4.07
C TYR A 83 12.15 0.81 4.29
N ILE A 84 12.64 2.02 4.49
CA ILE A 84 14.08 2.26 4.71
C ILE A 84 14.38 2.06 6.18
N PRO A 85 15.39 1.24 6.55
CA PRO A 85 15.84 1.16 7.93
C PRO A 85 16.21 2.55 8.46
N THR A 86 15.80 2.87 9.67
CA THR A 86 16.04 4.20 10.28
C THR A 86 17.52 4.61 10.22
N ALA A 87 18.44 3.65 10.44
CA ALA A 87 19.89 3.91 10.43
C ALA A 87 20.44 4.24 9.03
N ASP A 88 19.74 3.85 7.96
CA ASP A 88 20.20 4.01 6.58
C ASP A 88 19.73 5.33 5.96
N ILE A 89 18.80 6.05 6.59
CA ILE A 89 18.19 7.27 6.04
C ILE A 89 19.23 8.36 5.80
N GLU A 90 20.18 8.55 6.73
CA GLU A 90 21.25 9.55 6.61
C GLU A 90 22.22 9.25 5.44
N ALA A 91 22.31 8.00 5.02
CA ALA A 91 23.18 7.56 3.93
C ALA A 91 22.49 7.63 2.54
N LEU A 92 21.21 8.01 2.49
CA LEU A 92 20.51 8.14 1.22
C LEU A 92 21.07 9.25 0.34
N ASP A 93 20.80 9.12 -0.97
CA ASP A 93 21.09 10.18 -1.91
C ASP A 93 20.39 11.48 -1.47
N PRO A 94 21.09 12.64 -1.50
CA PRO A 94 20.51 13.92 -1.10
C PRO A 94 19.21 14.28 -1.83
N SER A 95 19.02 13.80 -3.06
CA SER A 95 17.79 14.02 -3.82
C SER A 95 16.56 13.33 -3.19
N VAL A 96 16.77 12.28 -2.42
CA VAL A 96 15.73 11.56 -1.67
C VAL A 96 15.67 12.11 -0.25
N ARG A 97 16.79 12.05 0.47
CA ARG A 97 16.87 12.41 1.89
C ARG A 97 16.37 13.83 2.18
N ASP A 98 16.74 14.81 1.34
CA ASP A 98 16.47 16.23 1.59
C ASP A 98 15.14 16.72 0.99
N HIS A 99 14.48 15.91 0.15
CA HIS A 99 13.28 16.30 -0.57
C HIS A 99 12.03 15.47 -0.22
N GLU A 100 12.22 14.24 0.27
CA GLU A 100 11.10 13.42 0.73
C GLU A 100 10.89 13.57 2.25
N PRO A 101 9.64 13.63 2.72
CA PRO A 101 9.36 13.68 4.16
C PRO A 101 9.94 12.44 4.86
N HIS A 102 10.61 12.61 5.99
CA HIS A 102 11.17 11.50 6.78
C HIS A 102 10.10 10.43 7.08
N LEU A 103 8.87 10.86 7.33
CA LEU A 103 7.72 9.96 7.55
C LEU A 103 7.43 9.03 6.36
N ALA A 104 7.80 9.43 5.14
CA ALA A 104 7.61 8.63 3.93
C ALA A 104 8.76 7.63 3.68
N LEU A 105 9.87 7.76 4.41
CA LEU A 105 11.08 6.95 4.25
C LEU A 105 11.25 5.91 5.35
N ASP A 106 11.00 6.29 6.61
CA ASP A 106 11.34 5.51 7.80
C ASP A 106 10.43 4.30 8.00
N GLY A 107 10.96 3.13 7.70
CA GLY A 107 10.33 1.82 7.89
C GLY A 107 10.62 1.16 9.24
N GLY A 108 11.28 1.87 10.18
CA GLY A 108 11.68 1.33 11.48
C GLY A 108 13.09 0.70 11.47
N ALA A 109 13.41 -0.02 12.53
CA ALA A 109 14.77 -0.50 12.78
C ALA A 109 15.34 -1.39 11.66
N ASP A 110 14.51 -2.20 11.01
CA ASP A 110 14.87 -3.10 9.92
C ASP A 110 14.11 -2.81 8.60
N GLY A 111 13.38 -1.69 8.56
CA GLY A 111 12.60 -1.29 7.40
C GLY A 111 11.32 -2.11 7.17
N LEU A 112 10.90 -2.93 8.13
CA LEU A 112 9.79 -3.88 7.93
C LEU A 112 8.57 -3.61 8.81
N ASP A 113 8.57 -2.55 9.63
CA ASP A 113 7.52 -2.30 10.62
C ASP A 113 6.15 -2.09 9.97
N PHE A 114 6.08 -1.36 8.87
CA PHE A 114 4.82 -1.14 8.15
C PHE A 114 4.24 -2.44 7.58
N TYR A 115 5.08 -3.29 7.00
CA TYR A 115 4.61 -4.59 6.45
C TYR A 115 4.01 -5.47 7.55
N ARG A 116 4.65 -5.54 8.74
CA ARG A 116 4.14 -6.29 9.88
C ARG A 116 2.79 -5.76 10.33
N VAL A 117 2.70 -4.45 10.51
CA VAL A 117 1.48 -3.79 11.01
C VAL A 117 0.34 -3.88 9.99
N ILE A 118 0.61 -3.62 8.72
CA ILE A 118 -0.42 -3.66 7.67
C ILE A 118 -0.91 -5.09 7.47
N ALA A 119 -0.01 -6.07 7.36
CA ALA A 119 -0.40 -7.47 7.19
C ALA A 119 -1.22 -8.01 8.36
N ASP A 120 -0.93 -7.59 9.60
CA ASP A 120 -1.68 -8.00 10.80
C ASP A 120 -3.02 -7.28 10.92
N LYS A 121 -3.02 -5.94 10.88
CA LYS A 121 -4.22 -5.14 11.23
C LYS A 121 -5.19 -4.99 10.05
N TRP A 122 -4.68 -4.84 8.83
CA TRP A 122 -5.50 -4.51 7.66
C TRP A 122 -6.05 -5.73 6.93
N ARG A 123 -5.57 -6.94 7.25
CA ARG A 123 -6.23 -8.17 6.77
C ARG A 123 -7.69 -8.26 7.16
N ASP A 124 -8.07 -7.63 8.30
CA ASP A 124 -9.45 -7.62 8.77
C ASP A 124 -10.37 -6.74 7.91
N ALA A 125 -9.80 -5.85 7.10
CA ALA A 125 -10.52 -5.04 6.12
C ALA A 125 -10.55 -5.67 4.71
N LEU A 126 -9.98 -6.87 4.53
CA LEU A 126 -10.07 -7.62 3.28
C LEU A 126 -11.27 -8.58 3.30
N LEU A 127 -11.96 -8.66 2.18
CA LEU A 127 -12.90 -9.74 1.89
C LEU A 127 -12.18 -11.11 1.90
N PRO A 128 -12.91 -12.23 2.09
CA PRO A 128 -12.35 -13.56 1.87
C PRO A 128 -11.76 -13.66 0.45
N ASN A 129 -10.56 -14.23 0.32
CA ASN A 129 -9.77 -14.25 -0.91
C ASN A 129 -9.35 -12.88 -1.45
N GLY A 130 -9.54 -11.80 -0.69
CA GLY A 130 -9.05 -10.48 -1.05
C GLY A 130 -7.54 -10.44 -1.20
N LEU A 131 -7.05 -9.55 -2.06
CA LEU A 131 -5.63 -9.42 -2.39
C LEU A 131 -4.95 -8.38 -1.51
N MET A 132 -3.76 -8.68 -0.98
CA MET A 132 -2.86 -7.68 -0.43
C MET A 132 -1.57 -7.66 -1.25
N ALA A 133 -1.12 -6.46 -1.62
CA ALA A 133 0.10 -6.28 -2.39
C ALA A 133 0.96 -5.15 -1.81
N PHE A 134 2.26 -5.41 -1.70
CA PHE A 134 3.26 -4.47 -1.21
C PHE A 134 4.31 -4.18 -2.26
N GLU A 135 4.66 -2.92 -2.49
CA GLU A 135 5.97 -2.58 -3.00
C GLU A 135 7.01 -2.84 -1.90
N VAL A 136 8.22 -3.33 -2.29
CA VAL A 136 9.26 -3.70 -1.34
C VAL A 136 10.62 -3.13 -1.72
N GLY A 137 11.40 -2.79 -0.71
CA GLY A 137 12.80 -2.43 -0.87
C GLY A 137 13.66 -3.59 -1.38
N ILE A 138 14.84 -3.26 -1.91
CA ILE A 138 15.80 -4.26 -2.39
C ILE A 138 16.17 -5.20 -1.23
N GLY A 139 16.04 -6.50 -1.48
CA GLY A 139 16.38 -7.55 -0.50
C GLY A 139 15.29 -7.88 0.53
N GLN A 140 14.17 -7.14 0.57
CA GLN A 140 13.12 -7.35 1.57
C GLN A 140 12.04 -8.37 1.17
N ALA A 141 11.97 -8.76 -0.10
CA ALA A 141 10.85 -9.55 -0.64
C ALA A 141 10.59 -10.86 0.10
N ASP A 142 11.64 -11.61 0.45
CA ASP A 142 11.50 -12.90 1.14
C ASP A 142 10.98 -12.73 2.58
N GLU A 143 11.37 -11.65 3.26
CA GLU A 143 10.90 -11.39 4.61
C GLU A 143 9.45 -10.89 4.60
N VAL A 144 9.09 -10.02 3.67
CA VAL A 144 7.69 -9.59 3.48
C VAL A 144 6.79 -10.78 3.13
N LEU A 145 7.26 -11.73 2.31
CA LEU A 145 6.56 -12.98 2.05
C LEU A 145 6.31 -13.77 3.33
N ARG A 146 7.33 -13.90 4.22
CA ARG A 146 7.19 -14.59 5.52
C ARG A 146 6.18 -13.89 6.42
N ILE A 147 6.23 -12.55 6.49
CA ILE A 147 5.28 -11.73 7.24
C ILE A 147 3.85 -11.98 6.75
N MET A 148 3.62 -11.92 5.43
CA MET A 148 2.30 -12.17 4.85
C MET A 148 1.81 -13.58 5.18
N ARG A 149 2.66 -14.61 5.02
CA ARG A 149 2.31 -16.00 5.32
C ARG A 149 1.93 -16.19 6.80
N ALA A 150 2.68 -15.59 7.72
CA ALA A 150 2.40 -15.63 9.15
C ALA A 150 1.06 -14.97 9.52
N ASN A 151 0.57 -14.06 8.67
CA ASN A 151 -0.70 -13.36 8.84
C ASN A 151 -1.87 -13.98 8.02
N GLY A 152 -1.72 -15.21 7.53
CA GLY A 152 -2.81 -15.96 6.91
C GLY A 152 -3.00 -15.69 5.42
N PHE A 153 -2.00 -15.13 4.75
CA PHE A 153 -2.00 -15.03 3.29
C PHE A 153 -1.41 -16.26 2.62
N GLY A 154 -2.06 -16.72 1.56
CA GLY A 154 -1.61 -17.79 0.68
C GLY A 154 -1.40 -17.31 -0.75
N ASP A 155 -1.01 -18.23 -1.64
CA ASP A 155 -0.74 -17.97 -3.06
C ASP A 155 0.20 -16.77 -3.28
N ILE A 156 1.20 -16.63 -2.37
CA ILE A 156 2.07 -15.46 -2.36
C ILE A 156 3.03 -15.52 -3.53
N GLN A 157 3.10 -14.44 -4.27
CA GLN A 157 3.94 -14.26 -5.46
C GLN A 157 4.89 -13.09 -5.26
N ILE A 158 6.08 -13.19 -5.85
CA ILE A 158 7.07 -12.11 -5.94
C ILE A 158 7.20 -11.69 -7.40
N VAL A 159 6.99 -10.41 -7.67
CA VAL A 159 7.15 -9.82 -9.01
C VAL A 159 8.41 -8.98 -9.05
N LYS A 160 9.18 -9.17 -10.13
CA LYS A 160 10.41 -8.44 -10.39
C LYS A 160 10.15 -7.27 -11.34
N ASP A 161 10.95 -6.22 -11.18
CA ASP A 161 11.00 -5.11 -12.14
C ASP A 161 11.73 -5.51 -13.45
N LEU A 162 11.86 -4.56 -14.37
CA LEU A 162 12.52 -4.76 -15.65
C LEU A 162 14.02 -5.08 -15.54
N HIS A 163 14.64 -4.83 -14.39
CA HIS A 163 16.03 -5.15 -14.09
C HIS A 163 16.18 -6.49 -13.37
N GLY A 164 15.07 -7.22 -13.15
CA GLY A 164 15.07 -8.50 -12.46
C GLY A 164 15.12 -8.40 -10.93
N ILE A 165 14.95 -7.22 -10.36
CA ILE A 165 14.94 -6.96 -8.92
C ILE A 165 13.52 -7.20 -8.37
N PRO A 166 13.33 -8.01 -7.30
CA PRO A 166 12.04 -8.13 -6.62
C PRO A 166 11.52 -6.78 -6.13
N ARG A 167 10.31 -6.40 -6.55
CA ARG A 167 9.71 -5.11 -6.22
C ARG A 167 8.30 -5.19 -5.69
N VAL A 168 7.58 -6.27 -5.96
CA VAL A 168 6.23 -6.43 -5.44
C VAL A 168 6.08 -7.83 -4.83
N VAL A 169 5.48 -7.88 -3.65
CA VAL A 169 5.02 -9.11 -3.01
C VAL A 169 3.51 -9.01 -2.85
N TYR A 170 2.77 -10.00 -3.34
CA TYR A 170 1.33 -10.03 -3.17
C TYR A 170 0.83 -11.43 -2.83
N GLY A 171 -0.30 -11.51 -2.14
CA GLY A 171 -0.93 -12.77 -1.77
C GLY A 171 -2.42 -12.59 -1.49
N ARG A 172 -3.14 -13.71 -1.36
CA ARG A 172 -4.56 -13.75 -1.06
C ARG A 172 -4.81 -14.13 0.39
N LEU A 173 -5.76 -13.47 1.02
CA LEU A 173 -6.16 -13.79 2.39
C LEU A 173 -6.93 -15.12 2.42
N CYS A 174 -6.37 -16.12 3.09
CA CYS A 174 -7.00 -17.41 3.31
C CYS A 174 -7.95 -17.33 4.53
N LYS A 175 -9.06 -16.58 4.41
CA LYS A 175 -10.15 -16.69 5.39
C LYS A 175 -11.02 -17.88 5.03
N GLU A 176 -11.21 -18.81 5.95
CA GLU A 176 -12.29 -19.80 5.83
C GLU A 176 -13.64 -19.04 5.81
N ILE A 177 -14.50 -19.45 4.90
CA ILE A 177 -15.86 -18.91 4.72
C ILE A 177 -16.74 -19.39 5.88
#